data_4dbac3dc52e7d22d6040ebcb0fab2d3a
#
_entry.id   4dbac3dc52e7d22d6040ebcb0fab2d3a
#
_cell.length_a   1.000
_cell.length_b   1.000
_cell.length_c   1.000
_cell.angle_alpha   90.00
_cell.angle_beta   90.00
_cell.angle_gamma   90.00
#
_symmetry.space_group_name_H-M   'P 1'
#
loop_
_entity.id
_entity.type
_entity.pdbx_description
1 polymer ?
#
loop_
_entity_poly.entity_id
_entity_poly.type
_entity_poly.pdbx_seq_one_letter_code
_entity_poly.pdbx_strand_id
1 'polypeptide(L)' 'LKIMHYDLYRIKKASELDHLGIFSDGLDTIKVIEWPDLIKTPLENKLEIHLEYGQSENERNMKFIGFEKWANLEDEI' A
#
# COMPACT_ATOMS: atom_id res chain seq x y z
N LEU A 1 -11.29 3.16 -14.91
CA LEU A 1 -10.54 2.75 -13.72
C LEU A 1 -9.23 2.08 -14.13
N LYS A 2 -8.16 2.52 -13.54
CA LYS A 2 -6.82 2.03 -13.83
C LYS A 2 -6.19 1.46 -12.56
N ILE A 3 -5.51 0.34 -12.68
CA ILE A 3 -4.80 -0.27 -11.54
C ILE A 3 -3.32 -0.29 -11.87
N MET A 4 -2.52 0.29 -10.99
CA MET A 4 -1.07 0.30 -11.11
C MET A 4 -0.47 -0.44 -9.93
N HIS A 5 0.46 -1.34 -10.21
CA HIS A 5 1.14 -2.13 -9.19
C HIS A 5 2.61 -1.74 -9.14
N TYR A 6 3.09 -1.43 -7.94
CA TYR A 6 4.47 -1.06 -7.69
C TYR A 6 5.05 -1.97 -6.61
N ASP A 7 6.20 -2.57 -6.88
CA ASP A 7 6.93 -3.36 -5.90
C ASP A 7 8.24 -2.64 -5.60
N LEU A 8 8.34 -2.09 -4.38
CA LEU A 8 9.48 -1.26 -3.99
C LEU A 8 10.56 -2.03 -3.25
N TYR A 9 10.46 -3.34 -3.19
CA TYR A 9 11.39 -4.16 -2.42
C TYR A 9 12.84 -3.92 -2.77
N ARG A 10 13.14 -3.72 -4.06
CA ARG A 10 14.51 -3.52 -4.54
C ARG A 10 14.90 -2.06 -4.70
N ILE A 11 13.99 -1.15 -4.44
CA ILE A 11 14.28 0.28 -4.53
C ILE A 11 15.02 0.69 -3.25
N LYS A 12 16.18 1.34 -3.40
CA LYS A 12 17.02 1.69 -2.25
C LYS A 12 16.99 3.16 -1.89
N LYS A 13 16.63 4.03 -2.84
CA LYS A 13 16.64 5.47 -2.63
C LYS A 13 15.27 6.05 -2.93
N ALA A 14 14.80 6.94 -2.06
CA ALA A 14 13.52 7.60 -2.24
C ALA A 14 13.45 8.40 -3.55
N SER A 15 14.58 8.93 -4.01
CA SER A 15 14.62 9.67 -5.27
C SER A 15 14.24 8.85 -6.48
N GLU A 16 14.37 7.52 -6.40
CA GLU A 16 13.96 6.62 -7.49
C GLU A 16 12.45 6.55 -7.64
N LEU A 17 11.69 6.89 -6.60
CA LEU A 17 10.24 6.86 -6.65
C LEU A 17 9.66 7.83 -7.67
N ASP A 18 10.33 8.96 -7.88
CA ASP A 18 9.87 9.96 -8.84
C ASP A 18 9.87 9.43 -10.27
N HIS A 19 10.77 8.50 -10.56
CA HIS A 19 10.86 7.89 -11.89
C HIS A 19 9.76 6.86 -12.14
N LEU A 20 9.12 6.38 -11.08
CA LEU A 20 8.05 5.40 -11.20
C LEU A 20 6.68 6.02 -11.41
N GLY A 21 6.54 7.32 -11.20
CA GLY A 21 5.27 8.01 -11.34
C GLY A 21 4.26 7.71 -10.24
N ILE A 22 4.71 7.23 -9.09
CA ILE A 22 3.82 6.84 -7.98
C ILE A 22 2.91 7.99 -7.54
N PHE A 23 3.41 9.22 -7.56
CA PHE A 23 2.66 10.37 -7.07
C PHE A 23 1.94 11.15 -8.16
N SER A 24 2.05 10.74 -9.42
CA SER A 24 1.57 11.52 -10.56
C SER A 24 0.28 11.01 -11.18
N ASP A 25 -0.22 9.85 -10.74
CA ASP A 25 -1.43 9.28 -11.30
C ASP A 25 -2.68 10.05 -10.87
N GLY A 26 -3.69 10.07 -11.74
CA GLY A 26 -4.92 10.77 -11.48
C GLY A 26 -5.85 10.05 -10.50
N LEU A 27 -7.04 10.65 -10.29
CA LEU A 27 -8.03 10.17 -9.33
C LEU A 27 -8.67 8.85 -9.74
N ASP A 28 -8.52 8.46 -10.99
CA ASP A 28 -9.11 7.25 -11.55
C ASP A 28 -8.22 6.02 -11.41
N THR A 29 -7.17 6.13 -10.63
CA THR A 29 -6.17 5.07 -10.51
C THR A 29 -6.15 4.50 -9.10
N ILE A 30 -6.17 3.17 -9.03
CA ILE A 30 -5.90 2.43 -7.79
C ILE A 30 -4.44 2.00 -7.84
N LYS A 31 -3.71 2.30 -6.79
CA LYS A 31 -2.31 1.91 -6.68
C LYS A 31 -2.17 0.82 -5.64
N VAL A 32 -1.53 -0.28 -6.04
CA VAL A 32 -1.16 -1.36 -5.13
C VAL A 32 0.35 -1.28 -4.94
N ILE A 33 0.77 -0.99 -3.73
CA ILE A 33 2.19 -0.73 -3.45
C ILE A 33 2.68 -1.76 -2.44
N GLU A 34 3.67 -2.56 -2.84
CA GLU A 34 4.34 -3.52 -1.96
C GLU A 34 5.62 -2.90 -1.41
N TRP A 35 5.92 -3.19 -0.15
CA TRP A 35 7.10 -2.70 0.55
C TRP A 35 7.17 -1.17 0.56
N PRO A 36 6.15 -0.50 1.13
CA PRO A 36 6.01 0.95 0.98
C PRO A 36 6.86 1.79 1.92
N ASP A 37 7.74 1.17 2.70
CA ASP A 37 8.49 1.85 3.76
C ASP A 37 9.32 3.04 3.27
N LEU A 38 9.68 3.02 1.99
CA LEU A 38 10.46 4.09 1.40
C LEU A 38 9.65 5.36 1.16
N ILE A 39 8.32 5.24 1.15
CA ILE A 39 7.42 6.36 0.91
C ILE A 39 7.25 7.12 2.23
N LYS A 40 7.76 8.35 2.27
CA LYS A 40 7.65 9.21 3.45
C LYS A 40 6.59 10.27 3.32
N THR A 41 6.14 10.53 2.09
CA THR A 41 5.04 11.46 1.83
C THR A 41 3.72 10.84 2.27
N PRO A 42 2.88 11.53 3.03
CA PRO A 42 1.57 11.00 3.40
C PRO A 42 0.72 10.72 2.16
N LEU A 43 0.07 9.57 2.14
CA LEU A 43 -0.83 9.17 1.07
C LEU A 43 -2.27 9.28 1.56
N GLU A 44 -3.12 9.89 0.75
CA GLU A 44 -4.53 10.06 1.08
C GLU A 44 -5.33 8.81 0.69
N ASN A 45 -6.43 8.57 1.41
CA ASN A 45 -7.37 7.50 1.11
C ASN A 45 -6.70 6.14 0.96
N LYS A 46 -5.84 5.80 1.89
CA LYS A 46 -5.10 4.54 1.80
C LYS A 46 -5.66 3.47 2.70
N LEU A 47 -5.45 2.24 2.28
CA LEU A 47 -5.66 1.04 3.08
C LEU A 47 -4.31 0.36 3.24
N GLU A 48 -3.86 0.18 4.47
CA GLU A 48 -2.65 -0.58 4.75
C GLU A 48 -3.02 -2.02 5.07
N ILE A 49 -2.31 -2.93 4.47
CA ILE A 49 -2.47 -4.36 4.72
C ILE A 49 -1.14 -4.87 5.25
N HIS A 50 -1.14 -5.30 6.50
CA HIS A 50 0.04 -5.82 7.16
C HIS A 50 -0.03 -7.34 7.21
N LEU A 51 0.99 -8.00 6.67
CA LEU A 51 1.09 -9.45 6.68
C LEU A 51 2.15 -9.86 7.69
N GLU A 52 1.80 -10.75 8.59
CA GLU A 52 2.68 -11.22 9.64
C GLU A 52 2.72 -12.75 9.64
N TYR A 53 3.82 -13.31 10.09
CA TYR A 53 3.90 -14.74 10.31
C TYR A 53 2.98 -15.14 11.45
N GLY A 54 2.28 -16.25 11.28
CA GLY A 54 1.45 -16.82 12.33
C GLY A 54 2.26 -17.73 13.26
N GLN A 55 1.54 -18.50 14.06
CA GLN A 55 2.18 -19.40 15.04
C GLN A 55 2.77 -20.65 14.42
N SER A 56 2.34 -21.01 13.21
CA SER A 56 2.87 -22.16 12.49
C SER A 56 3.39 -21.72 11.12
N GLU A 57 4.14 -22.61 10.45
CA GLU A 57 4.72 -22.31 9.14
C GLU A 57 3.69 -21.97 8.07
N ASN A 58 2.48 -22.51 8.22
CA ASN A 58 1.43 -22.34 7.21
C ASN A 58 0.46 -21.23 7.54
N GLU A 59 0.67 -20.54 8.66
CA GLU A 59 -0.23 -19.45 9.06
C GLU A 59 0.35 -18.09 8.74
N ARG A 60 -0.54 -17.21 8.30
CA ARG A 60 -0.21 -15.78 8.14
C ARG A 60 -1.36 -15.00 8.73
N ASN A 61 -1.02 -13.96 9.46
CA ASN A 61 -1.99 -13.03 10.00
C ASN A 61 -2.04 -11.80 9.12
N MET A 62 -3.24 -11.30 8.90
CA MET A 62 -3.44 -10.12 8.08
C MET A 62 -4.15 -9.07 8.90
N LYS A 63 -3.60 -7.87 8.91
CA LYS A 63 -4.17 -6.73 9.62
C LYS A 63 -4.47 -5.63 8.63
N PHE A 64 -5.68 -5.10 8.69
CA PHE A 64 -6.12 -4.00 7.84
C PHE A 64 -6.23 -2.72 8.65
N ILE A 65 -5.63 -1.65 8.14
CA ILE A 65 -5.74 -0.33 8.75
C ILE A 65 -6.22 0.62 7.68
N GLY A 66 -7.47 1.09 7.80
CA GLY A 66 -8.07 2.01 6.84
C GLY A 66 -7.93 3.44 7.27
N PHE A 67 -7.67 4.32 6.32
CA PHE A 67 -7.56 5.76 6.51
C PHE A 67 -8.57 6.47 5.63
N GLU A 68 -9.15 7.55 6.15
CA GLU A 68 -10.12 8.38 5.44
C GLU A 68 -11.30 7.55 4.91
N LYS A 69 -11.49 7.45 3.60
CA LYS A 69 -12.64 6.70 3.06
C LYS A 69 -12.61 5.20 3.39
N TRP A 70 -11.45 4.67 3.80
CA TRP A 70 -11.30 3.27 4.20
C TRP A 70 -11.45 3.05 5.69
N ALA A 71 -11.69 4.12 6.47
CA ALA A 71 -11.69 4.04 7.94
C ALA A 71 -12.74 3.09 8.50
N ASN A 72 -13.85 2.89 7.79
CA ASN A 72 -14.94 2.04 8.24
C ASN A 72 -14.99 0.71 7.49
N LEU A 73 -13.87 0.26 6.96
CA LEU A 73 -13.80 -0.98 6.18
C LEU A 73 -14.34 -2.17 6.95
N GLU A 74 -14.06 -2.25 8.24
CA GLU A 74 -14.51 -3.36 9.08
C GLU A 74 -16.03 -3.48 9.13
N ASP A 75 -16.74 -2.37 9.03
CA ASP A 75 -18.19 -2.36 9.06
C ASP A 75 -18.81 -2.88 7.76
N GLU A 76 -18.02 -2.97 6.71
CA GLU A 76 -18.49 -3.38 5.38
C GLU A 76 -18.13 -4.85 5.05
N ILE A 77 -17.26 -5.42 5.86
CA ILE A 77 -16.86 -6.81 5.72
C ILE A 77 -17.73 -7.68 6.60
#